data_dfc5599d6dadfc2642f52eb0e5a8f7d9
#
_entry.id   dfc5599d6dadfc2642f52eb0e5a8f7d9
#
_cell.length_a   1.000
_cell.length_b   1.000
_cell.length_c   1.000
_cell.angle_alpha   90.00
_cell.angle_beta   90.00
_cell.angle_gamma   90.00
#
_symmetry.space_group_name_H-M   'P 1'
#
loop_
_entity.id
_entity.type
_entity.pdbx_description
1 polymer ?
#
loop_
_entity_poly.entity_id
_entity_poly.type
_entity_poly.pdbx_seq_one_letter_code
_entity_poly.pdbx_strand_id
1 'polypeptide(L)'
;MNTKVTLAGVELKNPVMTASGTFGSGAEYSEFVDLNRLGAVVTKGVANVPWPGNPTPRIAEVHGGMLNAIGLQNPGIDVFVKRDIPFLKQYDTKIIVNVCGKTTEDYIEVVERLGDEPVDMLEINISCPNVKEGGIAFGQDPKAVEAITREVKRHAKQPVIMKLSPNVTDITVMAKAAEAGGADVLSLINTLTGMKIDINRRTFAIANKTGGMSGPAVKLPIIGMGGIATAEDALEFLMAGAAAVSVGTANFYNPYATVEIAEGIENYMKKYQIDDVNQLIGCVK
;
A
#
# COMPACT_ATOMS: atom_id res chain seq x y z
N MET A 1 4.63 26.95 5.25
CA MET A 1 3.91 25.77 5.77
C MET A 1 4.83 24.57 5.72
N ASN A 2 4.82 23.76 6.76
CA ASN A 2 5.53 22.50 6.79
C ASN A 2 4.54 21.35 6.49
N THR A 3 4.76 20.63 5.39
CA THR A 3 3.97 19.44 5.02
C THR A 3 4.72 18.15 5.32
N LYS A 4 5.94 18.24 5.86
CA LYS A 4 6.77 17.08 6.15
C LYS A 4 6.20 16.26 7.30
N VAL A 5 6.27 14.94 7.14
CA VAL A 5 5.96 13.96 8.18
C VAL A 5 7.10 12.95 8.30
N THR A 6 7.19 12.28 9.44
CA THR A 6 8.25 11.28 9.67
C THR A 6 7.62 9.92 9.97
N LEU A 7 8.05 8.90 9.24
CA LEU A 7 7.70 7.50 9.48
C LEU A 7 8.96 6.73 9.85
N ALA A 8 9.03 6.22 11.09
CA ALA A 8 10.17 5.42 11.57
C ALA A 8 11.55 6.04 11.23
N GLY A 9 11.69 7.35 11.40
CA GLY A 9 12.92 8.09 11.10
C GLY A 9 13.11 8.51 9.64
N VAL A 10 12.26 8.07 8.71
CA VAL A 10 12.26 8.47 7.30
C VAL A 10 11.38 9.71 7.13
N GLU A 11 11.96 10.83 6.72
CA GLU A 11 11.22 12.07 6.44
C GLU A 11 10.60 12.01 5.05
N LEU A 12 9.28 12.20 4.99
CA LEU A 12 8.50 12.41 3.77
C LEU A 12 8.22 13.90 3.61
N LYS A 13 8.34 14.43 2.40
CA LYS A 13 8.09 15.87 2.12
C LYS A 13 6.62 16.30 2.30
N ASN A 14 5.70 15.35 2.20
CA ASN A 14 4.28 15.49 2.52
C ASN A 14 3.70 14.12 2.89
N PRO A 15 2.48 14.04 3.49
CA PRO A 15 1.92 12.78 3.95
C PRO A 15 1.33 11.90 2.82
N VAL A 16 1.34 12.33 1.56
CA VAL A 16 0.67 11.60 0.47
C VAL A 16 1.64 10.65 -0.22
N MET A 17 1.22 9.39 -0.31
CA MET A 17 1.95 8.34 -1.04
C MET A 17 0.99 7.53 -1.92
N THR A 18 1.55 6.79 -2.87
CA THR A 18 0.78 5.86 -3.70
C THR A 18 0.44 4.57 -2.93
N ALA A 19 -0.55 3.82 -3.40
CA ALA A 19 -0.84 2.49 -2.87
C ALA A 19 -0.31 1.40 -3.82
N SER A 20 0.36 0.39 -3.26
CA SER A 20 0.85 -0.75 -4.04
C SER A 20 -0.25 -1.40 -4.88
N GLY A 21 0.07 -1.70 -6.13
CA GLY A 21 -0.83 -2.37 -7.07
C GLY A 21 -1.73 -1.45 -7.88
N THR A 22 -1.69 -0.13 -7.64
CA THR A 22 -2.52 0.86 -8.34
C THR A 22 -1.72 1.92 -9.09
N PHE A 23 -0.39 1.85 -9.00
CA PHE A 23 0.52 2.87 -9.55
C PHE A 23 1.75 2.24 -10.26
N GLY A 24 1.75 0.93 -10.47
CA GLY A 24 2.93 0.21 -10.96
C GLY A 24 4.15 0.45 -10.07
N SER A 25 5.29 0.71 -10.68
CA SER A 25 6.49 1.27 -10.04
C SER A 25 6.71 2.74 -10.45
N GLY A 26 5.65 3.42 -10.86
CA GLY A 26 5.64 4.86 -11.15
C GLY A 26 5.86 5.24 -12.62
N ALA A 27 6.42 4.36 -13.46
CA ALA A 27 6.79 4.73 -14.83
C ALA A 27 5.58 5.18 -15.67
N GLU A 28 4.49 4.41 -15.65
CA GLU A 28 3.29 4.74 -16.42
C GLU A 28 2.62 6.03 -15.93
N TYR A 29 2.63 6.25 -14.62
CA TYR A 29 1.99 7.43 -14.02
C TYR A 29 2.86 8.68 -14.07
N SER A 30 4.18 8.55 -14.27
CA SER A 30 5.07 9.70 -14.44
C SER A 30 4.76 10.52 -15.70
N GLU A 31 4.01 9.95 -16.65
CA GLU A 31 3.49 10.68 -17.81
C GLU A 31 2.35 11.66 -17.46
N PHE A 32 1.70 11.46 -16.31
CA PHE A 32 0.56 12.27 -15.85
C PHE A 32 0.93 13.16 -14.67
N VAL A 33 1.74 12.65 -13.74
CA VAL A 33 2.09 13.37 -12.51
C VAL A 33 3.58 13.47 -12.31
N ASP A 34 4.04 14.61 -11.80
CA ASP A 34 5.42 14.77 -11.36
C ASP A 34 5.65 14.03 -10.03
N LEU A 35 6.38 12.93 -10.07
CA LEU A 35 6.68 12.11 -8.89
C LEU A 35 7.46 12.88 -7.82
N ASN A 36 8.17 13.98 -8.18
CA ASN A 36 8.81 14.84 -7.19
C ASN A 36 7.82 15.49 -6.21
N ARG A 37 6.53 15.51 -6.51
CA ARG A 37 5.49 16.09 -5.67
C ARG A 37 4.94 15.11 -4.62
N LEU A 38 5.28 13.82 -4.70
CA LEU A 38 4.80 12.79 -3.79
C LEU A 38 5.73 12.62 -2.60
N GLY A 39 5.16 12.36 -1.42
CA GLY A 39 5.91 12.00 -0.22
C GLY A 39 6.64 10.67 -0.40
N ALA A 40 5.97 9.68 -0.99
CA ALA A 40 6.57 8.40 -1.36
C ALA A 40 5.84 7.73 -2.55
N VAL A 41 6.58 6.91 -3.29
CA VAL A 41 6.02 5.91 -4.20
C VAL A 41 6.10 4.53 -3.52
N VAL A 42 4.93 3.93 -3.26
CA VAL A 42 4.84 2.53 -2.85
C VAL A 42 4.70 1.68 -4.10
N THR A 43 5.70 0.84 -4.37
CA THR A 43 5.82 0.12 -5.63
C THR A 43 4.82 -1.03 -5.76
N LYS A 44 4.70 -1.57 -6.96
CA LYS A 44 4.08 -2.88 -7.18
C LYS A 44 4.76 -3.93 -6.31
N GLY A 45 4.00 -4.91 -5.82
CA GLY A 45 4.56 -6.03 -5.06
C GLY A 45 5.69 -6.72 -5.82
N VAL A 46 6.84 -6.89 -5.15
CA VAL A 46 8.05 -7.52 -5.69
C VAL A 46 8.23 -8.88 -5.03
N ALA A 47 8.35 -9.93 -5.82
CA ALA A 47 8.64 -11.28 -5.37
C ALA A 47 10.08 -11.67 -5.73
N ASN A 48 10.58 -12.77 -5.14
CA ASN A 48 11.90 -13.32 -5.43
C ASN A 48 12.07 -13.75 -6.90
N VAL A 49 10.98 -14.21 -7.52
CA VAL A 49 10.93 -14.62 -8.94
C VAL A 49 9.74 -13.96 -9.65
N PRO A 50 9.73 -13.92 -11.01
CA PRO A 50 8.58 -13.40 -11.76
C PRO A 50 7.30 -14.21 -11.51
N TRP A 51 6.18 -13.50 -11.27
CA TRP A 51 4.86 -14.12 -11.16
C TRP A 51 3.95 -13.66 -12.29
N PRO A 52 3.30 -14.60 -13.03
CA PRO A 52 2.42 -14.26 -14.16
C PRO A 52 1.07 -13.67 -13.71
N GLY A 53 0.69 -13.83 -12.44
CA GLY A 53 -0.63 -13.49 -11.94
C GLY A 53 -1.70 -14.52 -12.29
N ASN A 54 -2.96 -14.17 -12.00
CA ASN A 54 -4.11 -15.04 -12.25
C ASN A 54 -4.61 -14.95 -13.70
N PRO A 55 -5.39 -15.95 -14.19
CA PRO A 55 -6.07 -15.87 -15.48
C PRO A 55 -7.06 -14.70 -15.56
N THR A 56 -7.28 -14.19 -16.76
CA THR A 56 -8.31 -13.17 -17.05
C THR A 56 -9.71 -13.80 -17.23
N PRO A 57 -10.81 -13.03 -17.02
CA PRO A 57 -10.86 -11.65 -16.53
C PRO A 57 -10.49 -11.51 -15.05
N ARG A 58 -9.73 -10.45 -14.73
CA ARG A 58 -9.14 -10.24 -13.39
C ARG A 58 -9.69 -9.02 -12.67
N ILE A 59 -10.48 -8.22 -13.35
CA ILE A 59 -11.05 -6.95 -12.86
C ILE A 59 -12.53 -6.93 -13.18
N ALA A 60 -13.34 -6.40 -12.24
CA ALA A 60 -14.75 -6.13 -12.45
C ALA A 60 -15.17 -4.90 -11.63
N GLU A 61 -15.84 -3.96 -12.25
CA GLU A 61 -16.45 -2.83 -11.56
C GLU A 61 -17.62 -3.30 -10.69
N VAL A 62 -17.76 -2.70 -9.52
CA VAL A 62 -18.88 -2.89 -8.60
C VAL A 62 -19.42 -1.54 -8.14
N HIS A 63 -20.61 -1.52 -7.54
CA HIS A 63 -21.12 -0.27 -6.98
C HIS A 63 -20.21 0.23 -5.87
N GLY A 64 -19.66 1.44 -6.04
CA GLY A 64 -18.75 2.07 -5.08
C GLY A 64 -17.31 1.54 -5.08
N GLY A 65 -16.86 0.85 -6.15
CA GLY A 65 -15.47 0.39 -6.24
C GLY A 65 -15.22 -0.62 -7.35
N MET A 66 -14.19 -1.43 -7.15
CA MET A 66 -13.84 -2.51 -8.07
C MET A 66 -13.40 -3.78 -7.35
N LEU A 67 -13.62 -4.91 -7.99
CA LEU A 67 -13.01 -6.19 -7.64
C LEU A 67 -11.77 -6.41 -8.49
N ASN A 68 -10.70 -6.89 -7.88
CA ASN A 68 -9.52 -7.36 -8.59
C ASN A 68 -9.06 -8.72 -8.09
N ALA A 69 -8.52 -9.51 -8.99
CA ALA A 69 -7.83 -10.76 -8.71
C ALA A 69 -6.57 -10.85 -9.56
N ILE A 70 -5.71 -9.83 -9.50
CA ILE A 70 -4.48 -9.74 -10.30
C ILE A 70 -3.52 -10.88 -9.99
N GLY A 71 -3.48 -11.36 -8.73
CA GLY A 71 -2.60 -12.46 -8.32
C GLY A 71 -1.13 -12.03 -8.23
N LEU A 72 -0.87 -10.79 -7.79
CA LEU A 72 0.48 -10.24 -7.57
C LEU A 72 1.40 -10.35 -8.80
N GLN A 73 0.87 -10.23 -10.02
CA GLN A 73 1.70 -10.19 -11.23
C GLN A 73 2.84 -9.18 -11.05
N ASN A 74 4.08 -9.64 -11.22
CA ASN A 74 5.28 -8.80 -11.07
C ASN A 74 6.47 -9.43 -11.82
N PRO A 75 7.48 -8.63 -12.17
CA PRO A 75 8.63 -9.10 -12.94
C PRO A 75 9.73 -9.77 -12.10
N GLY A 76 9.58 -9.84 -10.77
CA GLY A 76 10.59 -10.34 -9.83
C GLY A 76 11.66 -9.30 -9.46
N ILE A 77 12.41 -9.63 -8.41
CA ILE A 77 13.41 -8.73 -7.79
C ILE A 77 14.53 -8.32 -8.76
N ASP A 78 14.97 -9.21 -9.63
CA ASP A 78 16.09 -8.92 -10.55
C ASP A 78 15.77 -7.80 -11.54
N VAL A 79 14.54 -7.80 -12.08
CA VAL A 79 14.07 -6.74 -12.98
C VAL A 79 13.81 -5.47 -12.19
N PHE A 80 13.24 -5.57 -11.00
CA PHE A 80 12.96 -4.43 -10.14
C PHE A 80 14.24 -3.65 -9.80
N VAL A 81 15.29 -4.34 -9.36
CA VAL A 81 16.58 -3.72 -9.04
C VAL A 81 17.22 -3.06 -10.27
N LYS A 82 17.17 -3.72 -11.44
CA LYS A 82 17.84 -3.23 -12.65
C LYS A 82 17.06 -2.14 -13.40
N ARG A 83 15.73 -2.10 -13.28
CA ARG A 83 14.86 -1.21 -14.05
C ARG A 83 14.14 -0.18 -13.17
N ASP A 84 13.45 -0.63 -12.12
CA ASP A 84 12.50 0.21 -11.39
C ASP A 84 13.20 1.11 -10.38
N ILE A 85 14.21 0.61 -9.66
CA ILE A 85 15.00 1.43 -8.73
C ILE A 85 15.74 2.57 -9.47
N PRO A 86 16.51 2.32 -10.54
CA PRO A 86 17.16 3.39 -11.30
C PRO A 86 16.18 4.42 -11.87
N PHE A 87 14.98 4.00 -12.29
CA PHE A 87 13.93 4.90 -12.73
C PHE A 87 13.46 5.81 -11.59
N LEU A 88 13.07 5.24 -10.44
CA LEU A 88 12.55 6.00 -9.30
C LEU A 88 13.61 6.94 -8.69
N LYS A 89 14.88 6.59 -8.75
CA LYS A 89 16.00 7.42 -8.25
C LYS A 89 16.23 8.70 -9.05
N GLN A 90 15.56 8.88 -10.18
CA GLN A 90 15.58 10.14 -10.94
C GLN A 90 14.71 11.22 -10.28
N TYR A 91 13.85 10.85 -9.34
CA TYR A 91 12.88 11.72 -8.67
C TYR A 91 13.23 11.92 -7.21
N ASP A 92 12.95 13.12 -6.70
CA ASP A 92 13.01 13.43 -5.27
C ASP A 92 11.72 12.96 -4.58
N THR A 93 11.57 11.65 -4.43
CA THR A 93 10.48 11.00 -3.70
C THR A 93 11.03 9.81 -2.91
N LYS A 94 10.37 9.40 -1.83
CA LYS A 94 10.79 8.21 -1.09
C LYS A 94 10.33 6.94 -1.81
N ILE A 95 11.16 5.91 -1.79
CA ILE A 95 10.90 4.61 -2.42
C ILE A 95 10.53 3.61 -1.32
N ILE A 96 9.26 3.19 -1.30
CA ILE A 96 8.78 2.14 -0.40
C ILE A 96 8.52 0.89 -1.24
N VAL A 97 9.28 -0.16 -1.02
CA VAL A 97 9.14 -1.39 -1.79
C VAL A 97 8.10 -2.30 -1.14
N ASN A 98 7.01 -2.58 -1.84
CA ASN A 98 6.05 -3.59 -1.41
C ASN A 98 6.63 -4.99 -1.70
N VAL A 99 6.88 -5.76 -0.65
CA VAL A 99 7.48 -7.10 -0.72
C VAL A 99 6.40 -8.15 -0.58
N CYS A 100 6.41 -9.16 -1.45
CA CYS A 100 5.50 -10.28 -1.41
C CYS A 100 6.25 -11.61 -1.55
N GLY A 101 5.70 -12.66 -0.94
CA GLY A 101 6.24 -14.01 -0.96
C GLY A 101 5.14 -15.05 -0.75
N LYS A 102 5.45 -16.31 -0.99
CA LYS A 102 4.59 -17.47 -0.67
C LYS A 102 5.04 -18.15 0.60
N THR A 103 6.32 -18.14 0.87
CA THR A 103 6.96 -18.68 2.08
C THR A 103 7.73 -17.59 2.80
N THR A 104 8.12 -17.83 4.04
CA THR A 104 8.97 -16.89 4.81
C THR A 104 10.29 -16.66 4.10
N GLU A 105 10.86 -17.72 3.49
CA GLU A 105 12.13 -17.68 2.77
C GLU A 105 12.05 -16.76 1.55
N ASP A 106 10.92 -16.77 0.81
CA ASP A 106 10.70 -15.86 -0.32
C ASP A 106 10.77 -14.39 0.13
N TYR A 107 10.14 -14.04 1.27
CA TYR A 107 10.22 -12.69 1.82
C TYR A 107 11.66 -12.33 2.22
N ILE A 108 12.36 -13.24 2.89
CA ILE A 108 13.75 -13.01 3.34
C ILE A 108 14.65 -12.79 2.13
N GLU A 109 14.56 -13.61 1.10
CA GLU A 109 15.35 -13.48 -0.12
C GLU A 109 15.18 -12.08 -0.76
N VAL A 110 13.93 -11.59 -0.88
CA VAL A 110 13.68 -10.24 -1.42
C VAL A 110 14.23 -9.16 -0.50
N VAL A 111 14.03 -9.29 0.81
CA VAL A 111 14.50 -8.33 1.83
C VAL A 111 16.03 -8.23 1.82
N GLU A 112 16.75 -9.35 1.80
CA GLU A 112 18.21 -9.38 1.75
C GLU A 112 18.73 -8.76 0.45
N ARG A 113 18.10 -9.07 -0.70
CA ARG A 113 18.44 -8.50 -2.00
C ARG A 113 18.24 -6.97 -2.05
N LEU A 114 17.30 -6.43 -1.27
CA LEU A 114 17.05 -5.00 -1.16
C LEU A 114 17.94 -4.33 -0.09
N GLY A 115 18.64 -5.09 0.73
CA GLY A 115 19.39 -4.54 1.87
C GLY A 115 20.46 -3.52 1.49
N ASP A 116 21.09 -3.65 0.33
CA ASP A 116 22.12 -2.73 -0.17
C ASP A 116 21.60 -1.77 -1.26
N GLU A 117 20.33 -1.89 -1.61
CA GLU A 117 19.70 -1.04 -2.62
C GLU A 117 19.24 0.31 -2.02
N PRO A 118 19.25 1.39 -2.81
CA PRO A 118 18.89 2.73 -2.33
C PRO A 118 17.38 2.92 -2.24
N VAL A 119 16.71 2.10 -1.43
CA VAL A 119 15.28 2.19 -1.12
C VAL A 119 15.10 2.61 0.35
N ASP A 120 14.02 3.34 0.64
CA ASP A 120 13.87 4.00 1.93
C ASP A 120 13.16 3.13 2.98
N MET A 121 12.17 2.33 2.59
CA MET A 121 11.40 1.45 3.50
C MET A 121 10.92 0.20 2.76
N LEU A 122 10.56 -0.85 3.52
CA LEU A 122 9.96 -2.09 3.00
C LEU A 122 8.54 -2.24 3.53
N GLU A 123 7.54 -2.36 2.64
CA GLU A 123 6.16 -2.70 2.98
C GLU A 123 5.92 -4.18 2.77
N ILE A 124 5.82 -4.95 3.83
CA ILE A 124 5.64 -6.40 3.79
C ILE A 124 4.16 -6.75 3.63
N ASN A 125 3.81 -7.31 2.50
CA ASN A 125 2.43 -7.62 2.13
C ASN A 125 2.07 -9.06 2.53
N ILE A 126 1.59 -9.23 3.76
CA ILE A 126 1.15 -10.53 4.31
C ILE A 126 -0.33 -10.82 4.09
N SER A 127 -1.03 -10.05 3.27
CA SER A 127 -2.50 -10.00 3.28
C SER A 127 -3.16 -10.15 1.90
N CYS A 128 -2.45 -10.65 0.87
CA CYS A 128 -3.01 -10.73 -0.47
C CYS A 128 -4.08 -11.85 -0.57
N PRO A 129 -5.37 -11.53 -0.82
CA PRO A 129 -6.43 -12.52 -0.93
C PRO A 129 -6.39 -13.31 -2.25
N ASN A 130 -5.56 -12.90 -3.20
CA ASN A 130 -5.54 -13.40 -4.57
C ASN A 130 -4.45 -14.45 -4.83
N VAL A 131 -3.78 -14.94 -3.78
CA VAL A 131 -2.74 -15.98 -3.85
C VAL A 131 -3.22 -17.18 -3.03
N LYS A 132 -3.22 -18.38 -3.63
CA LYS A 132 -3.69 -19.61 -2.99
C LYS A 132 -2.79 -20.08 -1.86
N GLU A 133 -1.51 -19.72 -1.90
CA GLU A 133 -0.50 -20.08 -0.91
C GLU A 133 0.24 -18.81 -0.45
N GLY A 134 0.55 -18.71 0.84
CA GLY A 134 1.30 -17.59 1.41
C GLY A 134 0.43 -16.44 1.94
N GLY A 135 0.29 -15.34 1.26
CA GLY A 135 -0.22 -14.05 1.74
C GLY A 135 -1.42 -14.04 2.71
N ILE A 136 -2.53 -14.73 2.41
CA ILE A 136 -3.70 -14.79 3.33
C ILE A 136 -3.36 -15.56 4.61
N ALA A 137 -2.64 -16.67 4.52
CA ALA A 137 -2.35 -17.53 5.68
C ALA A 137 -1.55 -16.78 6.74
N PHE A 138 -0.58 -15.95 6.33
CA PHE A 138 0.21 -15.15 7.27
C PHE A 138 -0.60 -14.05 7.94
N GLY A 139 -1.49 -13.38 7.22
CA GLY A 139 -2.22 -12.20 7.71
C GLY A 139 -3.47 -12.49 8.56
N GLN A 140 -3.86 -13.74 8.77
CA GLN A 140 -5.07 -14.13 9.51
C GLN A 140 -4.80 -14.79 10.86
N ASP A 141 -3.58 -15.22 11.13
CA ASP A 141 -3.15 -15.78 12.41
C ASP A 141 -2.15 -14.83 13.10
N PRO A 142 -2.45 -14.31 14.30
CA PRO A 142 -1.55 -13.40 15.00
C PRO A 142 -0.17 -14.00 15.29
N LYS A 143 -0.07 -15.31 15.53
CA LYS A 143 1.23 -15.98 15.73
C LYS A 143 2.06 -15.96 14.44
N ALA A 144 1.42 -16.20 13.31
CA ALA A 144 2.08 -16.13 12.02
C ALA A 144 2.50 -14.69 11.68
N VAL A 145 1.66 -13.67 11.97
CA VAL A 145 1.99 -12.26 11.81
C VAL A 145 3.22 -11.89 12.63
N GLU A 146 3.25 -12.25 13.92
CA GLU A 146 4.40 -11.99 14.79
C GLU A 146 5.66 -12.68 14.29
N ALA A 147 5.58 -13.95 13.93
CA ALA A 147 6.71 -14.75 13.49
C ALA A 147 7.34 -14.21 12.20
N ILE A 148 6.53 -13.94 11.16
CA ILE A 148 7.02 -13.39 9.89
C ILE A 148 7.59 -11.98 10.07
N THR A 149 6.95 -11.15 10.90
CA THR A 149 7.46 -9.80 11.20
C THR A 149 8.82 -9.87 11.85
N ARG A 150 8.99 -10.71 12.87
CA ARG A 150 10.25 -10.91 13.58
C ARG A 150 11.34 -11.39 12.65
N GLU A 151 11.02 -12.34 11.79
CA GLU A 151 11.99 -12.91 10.85
C GLU A 151 12.43 -11.89 9.81
N VAL A 152 11.50 -11.17 9.19
CA VAL A 152 11.81 -10.07 8.26
C VAL A 152 12.66 -9.00 8.93
N LYS A 153 12.33 -8.60 10.16
CA LYS A 153 13.09 -7.58 10.91
C LYS A 153 14.55 -7.98 11.19
N ARG A 154 14.85 -9.26 11.33
CA ARG A 154 16.23 -9.74 11.50
C ARG A 154 17.09 -9.55 10.27
N HIS A 155 16.50 -9.57 9.09
CA HIS A 155 17.19 -9.51 7.80
C HIS A 155 17.11 -8.12 7.15
N ALA A 156 16.11 -7.30 7.51
CA ALA A 156 15.92 -5.97 6.95
C ALA A 156 16.93 -4.95 7.48
N LYS A 157 17.52 -4.18 6.57
CA LYS A 157 18.33 -2.99 6.90
C LYS A 157 17.48 -1.72 6.95
N GLN A 158 16.41 -1.68 6.17
CA GLN A 158 15.47 -0.56 6.12
C GLN A 158 14.36 -0.73 7.17
N PRO A 159 13.67 0.37 7.56
CA PRO A 159 12.45 0.29 8.35
C PRO A 159 11.39 -0.57 7.67
N VAL A 160 10.67 -1.36 8.48
CA VAL A 160 9.68 -2.34 8.04
C VAL A 160 8.27 -1.86 8.35
N ILE A 161 7.45 -1.78 7.31
CA ILE A 161 6.01 -1.52 7.37
C ILE A 161 5.29 -2.86 7.23
N MET A 162 4.41 -3.23 8.16
CA MET A 162 3.57 -4.41 8.02
C MET A 162 2.21 -4.03 7.45
N LYS A 163 1.87 -4.54 6.26
CA LYS A 163 0.57 -4.29 5.63
C LYS A 163 -0.44 -5.36 5.99
N LEU A 164 -1.45 -4.94 6.76
CA LEU A 164 -2.42 -5.83 7.38
C LEU A 164 -3.66 -6.10 6.50
N SER A 165 -4.28 -7.26 6.72
CA SER A 165 -5.52 -7.68 6.08
C SER A 165 -6.74 -7.16 6.84
N PRO A 166 -7.78 -6.63 6.16
CA PRO A 166 -9.07 -6.36 6.79
C PRO A 166 -9.93 -7.62 6.98
N ASN A 167 -9.52 -8.76 6.41
CA ASN A 167 -10.31 -9.99 6.39
C ASN A 167 -10.08 -10.83 7.66
N VAL A 168 -10.22 -10.17 8.81
CA VAL A 168 -10.05 -10.73 10.16
C VAL A 168 -11.17 -10.19 11.06
N THR A 169 -11.44 -10.87 12.17
CA THR A 169 -12.49 -10.45 13.11
C THR A 169 -12.10 -9.18 13.86
N ASP A 170 -10.82 -9.06 14.25
CA ASP A 170 -10.29 -7.90 14.95
C ASP A 170 -8.86 -7.60 14.45
N ILE A 171 -8.73 -6.50 13.71
CA ILE A 171 -7.45 -6.09 13.13
C ILE A 171 -6.47 -5.60 14.20
N THR A 172 -6.95 -5.19 15.37
CA THR A 172 -6.07 -4.72 16.46
C THR A 172 -5.23 -5.86 17.03
N VAL A 173 -5.73 -7.09 16.98
CA VAL A 173 -4.97 -8.30 17.38
C VAL A 173 -3.81 -8.52 16.42
N MET A 174 -4.02 -8.33 15.11
CA MET A 174 -2.96 -8.46 14.10
C MET A 174 -1.95 -7.31 14.22
N ALA A 175 -2.42 -6.09 14.50
CA ALA A 175 -1.57 -4.92 14.70
C ALA A 175 -0.61 -5.13 15.89
N LYS A 176 -1.13 -5.58 17.03
CA LYS A 176 -0.32 -5.91 18.21
C LYS A 176 0.67 -7.05 17.96
N ALA A 177 0.29 -8.05 17.17
CA ALA A 177 1.18 -9.14 16.78
C ALA A 177 2.34 -8.64 15.89
N ALA A 178 2.06 -7.75 14.92
CA ALA A 178 3.10 -7.12 14.11
C ALA A 178 4.03 -6.24 14.96
N GLU A 179 3.49 -5.46 15.89
CA GLU A 179 4.26 -4.66 16.85
C GLU A 179 5.16 -5.55 17.71
N ALA A 180 4.63 -6.64 18.28
CA ALA A 180 5.40 -7.62 19.05
C ALA A 180 6.50 -8.30 18.22
N GLY A 181 6.31 -8.47 16.92
CA GLY A 181 7.31 -8.93 15.96
C GLY A 181 8.39 -7.90 15.65
N GLY A 182 8.20 -6.62 16.03
CA GLY A 182 9.15 -5.53 15.84
C GLY A 182 8.91 -4.69 14.59
N ALA A 183 7.68 -4.62 14.07
CA ALA A 183 7.32 -3.71 12.98
C ALA A 183 7.61 -2.26 13.38
N ASP A 184 8.16 -1.47 12.46
CA ASP A 184 8.42 -0.04 12.69
C ASP A 184 7.19 0.81 12.36
N VAL A 185 6.35 0.34 11.42
CA VAL A 185 5.14 1.02 10.94
C VAL A 185 4.09 -0.02 10.59
N LEU A 186 2.82 0.34 10.71
CA LEU A 186 1.70 -0.45 10.23
C LEU A 186 1.02 0.26 9.04
N SER A 187 0.66 -0.48 7.99
CA SER A 187 -0.20 0.04 6.93
C SER A 187 -1.53 -0.73 6.88
N LEU A 188 -2.63 0.00 6.86
CA LEU A 188 -4.00 -0.50 6.85
C LEU A 188 -4.78 0.19 5.74
N ILE A 189 -5.41 -0.54 4.88
CA ILE A 189 -5.60 -2.00 4.84
C ILE A 189 -5.38 -2.54 3.42
N ASN A 190 -5.19 -3.87 3.27
CA ASN A 190 -5.36 -4.52 1.97
C ASN A 190 -6.86 -4.55 1.60
N THR A 191 -7.23 -5.21 0.53
CA THR A 191 -8.59 -5.24 0.00
C THR A 191 -9.50 -6.21 0.78
N LEU A 192 -10.78 -5.85 0.90
CA LEU A 192 -11.82 -6.75 1.43
C LEU A 192 -12.11 -7.86 0.41
N THR A 193 -12.35 -9.06 0.87
CA THR A 193 -12.77 -10.16 -0.01
C THR A 193 -14.20 -9.92 -0.48
N GLY A 194 -14.41 -9.95 -1.79
CA GLY A 194 -15.71 -9.74 -2.42
C GLY A 194 -15.94 -10.65 -3.61
N MET A 195 -17.19 -10.66 -4.12
CA MET A 195 -17.61 -11.44 -5.26
C MET A 195 -18.62 -10.64 -6.09
N LYS A 196 -18.61 -10.83 -7.41
CA LYS A 196 -19.63 -10.31 -8.34
C LYS A 196 -20.09 -11.41 -9.28
N ILE A 197 -21.43 -11.51 -9.45
CA ILE A 197 -22.07 -12.39 -10.41
C ILE A 197 -22.50 -11.57 -11.63
N ASP A 198 -22.17 -12.05 -12.82
CA ASP A 198 -22.78 -11.61 -14.08
C ASP A 198 -24.11 -12.36 -14.27
N ILE A 199 -25.21 -11.69 -13.99
CA ILE A 199 -26.56 -12.30 -14.05
C ILE A 199 -26.98 -12.68 -15.46
N ASN A 200 -26.46 -12.00 -16.48
CA ASN A 200 -26.78 -12.27 -17.88
C ASN A 200 -26.07 -13.53 -18.39
N ARG A 201 -24.79 -13.66 -18.04
CA ARG A 201 -23.95 -14.83 -18.38
C ARG A 201 -24.11 -15.98 -17.38
N ARG A 202 -24.74 -15.75 -16.23
CA ARG A 202 -24.91 -16.70 -15.12
C ARG A 202 -23.57 -17.30 -14.66
N THR A 203 -22.55 -16.45 -14.53
CA THR A 203 -21.20 -16.82 -14.13
C THR A 203 -20.57 -15.77 -13.24
N PHE A 204 -19.37 -16.04 -12.73
CA PHE A 204 -18.59 -15.03 -11.99
C PHE A 204 -18.05 -13.97 -12.93
N ALA A 205 -18.04 -12.72 -12.50
CA ALA A 205 -17.53 -11.60 -13.29
C ALA A 205 -15.99 -11.64 -13.46
N ILE A 206 -15.29 -12.32 -12.55
CA ILE A 206 -13.84 -12.54 -12.64
C ILE A 206 -13.51 -14.04 -12.57
N ALA A 207 -12.45 -14.47 -13.26
CA ALA A 207 -12.08 -15.89 -13.40
C ALA A 207 -11.77 -16.57 -12.05
N ASN A 208 -11.23 -15.85 -11.09
CA ASN A 208 -10.89 -16.35 -9.75
C ASN A 208 -12.11 -16.48 -8.82
N LYS A 209 -13.34 -16.19 -9.29
CA LYS A 209 -14.64 -16.19 -8.58
C LYS A 209 -14.74 -15.11 -7.50
N THR A 210 -13.77 -15.02 -6.60
CA THR A 210 -13.64 -13.99 -5.57
C THR A 210 -12.40 -13.15 -5.83
N GLY A 211 -12.40 -11.91 -5.33
CA GLY A 211 -11.28 -10.98 -5.45
C GLY A 211 -11.26 -9.96 -4.33
N GLY A 212 -10.24 -9.13 -4.31
CA GLY A 212 -10.16 -8.01 -3.38
C GLY A 212 -11.04 -6.85 -3.86
N MET A 213 -11.93 -6.36 -3.02
CA MET A 213 -12.75 -5.17 -3.25
C MET A 213 -12.04 -3.93 -2.72
N SER A 214 -11.93 -2.90 -3.53
CA SER A 214 -11.38 -1.59 -3.18
C SER A 214 -12.25 -0.47 -3.73
N GLY A 215 -12.11 0.73 -3.19
CA GLY A 215 -12.84 1.93 -3.61
C GLY A 215 -13.47 2.68 -2.44
N PRO A 216 -14.29 3.73 -2.70
CA PRO A 216 -14.85 4.63 -1.68
C PRO A 216 -15.66 3.96 -0.56
N ALA A 217 -16.12 2.73 -0.74
CA ALA A 217 -16.90 2.00 0.26
C ALA A 217 -16.06 1.44 1.44
N VAL A 218 -14.73 1.61 1.45
CA VAL A 218 -13.82 0.98 2.45
C VAL A 218 -13.01 2.04 3.19
N LYS A 219 -13.21 2.22 4.52
CA LYS A 219 -12.50 3.23 5.37
C LYS A 219 -11.94 2.63 6.66
N LEU A 220 -10.63 2.82 6.99
CA LEU A 220 -9.96 2.64 8.32
C LEU A 220 -8.46 3.10 8.32
N PRO A 221 -7.84 3.62 9.45
CA PRO A 221 -6.53 4.33 9.40
C PRO A 221 -5.34 3.73 10.16
N ILE A 222 -4.11 4.11 9.69
CA ILE A 222 -2.85 4.49 10.43
C ILE A 222 -1.78 4.97 9.41
N ILE A 223 -1.19 4.21 8.44
CA ILE A 223 -1.11 4.79 7.09
C ILE A 223 -2.51 4.56 6.56
N GLY A 224 -3.26 5.63 6.46
CA GLY A 224 -4.63 5.55 6.02
C GLY A 224 -4.70 5.15 4.56
N MET A 225 -5.34 4.03 4.26
CA MET A 225 -5.67 3.67 2.88
C MET A 225 -7.04 3.03 2.78
N GLY A 226 -7.69 3.23 1.65
CA GLY A 226 -9.04 2.76 1.38
C GLY A 226 -10.04 3.92 1.33
N GLY A 227 -10.68 4.10 0.18
CA GLY A 227 -11.67 5.14 -0.03
C GLY A 227 -11.16 6.55 -0.20
N ILE A 228 -9.85 6.80 -0.19
CA ILE A 228 -9.28 8.14 -0.36
C ILE A 228 -9.31 8.51 -1.84
N ALA A 229 -10.16 9.49 -2.17
CA ALA A 229 -10.34 10.01 -3.50
C ALA A 229 -10.19 11.54 -3.58
N THR A 230 -10.33 12.23 -2.45
CA THR A 230 -10.27 13.69 -2.30
C THR A 230 -9.33 14.11 -1.17
N ALA A 231 -9.02 15.41 -1.11
CA ALA A 231 -8.24 15.96 0.01
C ALA A 231 -9.01 15.88 1.34
N GLU A 232 -10.34 16.00 1.30
CA GLU A 232 -11.20 15.87 2.46
C GLU A 232 -11.11 14.46 3.05
N ASP A 233 -11.15 13.41 2.21
CA ASP A 233 -10.95 12.03 2.67
C ASP A 233 -9.58 11.88 3.34
N ALA A 234 -8.52 12.40 2.73
CA ALA A 234 -7.17 12.35 3.29
C ALA A 234 -7.06 13.08 4.63
N LEU A 235 -7.69 14.26 4.75
CA LEU A 235 -7.74 15.04 6.00
C LEU A 235 -8.49 14.28 7.11
N GLU A 236 -9.58 13.59 6.80
CA GLU A 236 -10.28 12.73 7.78
C GLU A 236 -9.32 11.68 8.38
N PHE A 237 -8.51 11.02 7.54
CA PHE A 237 -7.54 10.04 8.00
C PHE A 237 -6.43 10.66 8.85
N LEU A 238 -5.87 11.79 8.43
CA LEU A 238 -4.85 12.51 9.22
C LEU A 238 -5.41 12.94 10.58
N MET A 239 -6.59 13.54 10.61
CA MET A 239 -7.25 13.99 11.84
C MET A 239 -7.60 12.83 12.78
N ALA A 240 -7.88 11.64 12.22
CA ALA A 240 -8.11 10.43 12.99
C ALA A 240 -6.81 9.80 13.55
N GLY A 241 -5.63 10.30 13.15
CA GLY A 241 -4.34 9.86 13.69
C GLY A 241 -3.42 9.16 12.69
N ALA A 242 -3.77 9.09 11.40
CA ALA A 242 -2.85 8.60 10.39
C ALA A 242 -1.67 9.56 10.22
N ALA A 243 -0.44 9.06 10.22
CA ALA A 243 0.75 9.87 9.96
C ALA A 243 0.98 10.12 8.47
N ALA A 244 0.41 9.29 7.62
CA ALA A 244 0.43 9.42 6.17
C ALA A 244 -0.79 8.74 5.54
N VAL A 245 -1.07 9.04 4.27
CA VAL A 245 -2.20 8.48 3.52
C VAL A 245 -1.72 7.86 2.21
N SER A 246 -2.33 6.74 1.82
CA SER A 246 -1.98 6.02 0.61
C SER A 246 -3.17 6.00 -0.36
N VAL A 247 -3.00 6.65 -1.51
CA VAL A 247 -4.04 6.80 -2.54
C VAL A 247 -3.97 5.61 -3.49
N GLY A 248 -5.06 4.85 -3.56
CA GLY A 248 -5.15 3.62 -4.34
C GLY A 248 -6.04 3.74 -5.57
N THR A 249 -7.25 3.18 -5.48
CA THR A 249 -8.20 3.04 -6.60
C THR A 249 -8.52 4.35 -7.32
N ALA A 250 -8.44 5.50 -6.65
CA ALA A 250 -8.65 6.80 -7.26
C ALA A 250 -7.72 7.06 -8.46
N ASN A 251 -6.50 6.53 -8.46
CA ASN A 251 -5.56 6.65 -9.57
C ASN A 251 -6.08 6.04 -10.88
N PHE A 252 -7.00 5.08 -10.83
CA PHE A 252 -7.52 4.41 -12.03
C PHE A 252 -8.51 5.27 -12.85
N TYR A 253 -9.21 6.20 -12.20
CA TYR A 253 -10.14 7.11 -12.88
C TYR A 253 -9.68 8.56 -12.85
N ASN A 254 -8.74 8.91 -11.99
CA ASN A 254 -8.06 10.21 -11.97
C ASN A 254 -6.56 10.01 -11.74
N PRO A 255 -5.72 10.00 -12.77
CA PRO A 255 -4.28 9.81 -12.63
C PRO A 255 -3.59 10.94 -11.85
N TYR A 256 -4.26 12.09 -11.69
CA TYR A 256 -3.77 13.25 -10.93
C TYR A 256 -4.15 13.21 -9.44
N ALA A 257 -4.95 12.24 -8.99
CA ALA A 257 -5.55 12.20 -7.65
C ALA A 257 -4.51 12.42 -6.52
N THR A 258 -3.35 11.78 -6.59
CA THR A 258 -2.31 11.93 -5.56
C THR A 258 -1.81 13.37 -5.41
N VAL A 259 -1.60 14.06 -6.52
CA VAL A 259 -1.11 15.45 -6.54
C VAL A 259 -2.22 16.40 -6.11
N GLU A 260 -3.44 16.24 -6.61
CA GLU A 260 -4.60 17.03 -6.23
C GLU A 260 -4.92 16.91 -4.75
N ILE A 261 -4.77 15.73 -4.17
CA ILE A 261 -4.93 15.51 -2.73
C ILE A 261 -3.86 16.26 -1.93
N ALA A 262 -2.59 16.21 -2.36
CA ALA A 262 -1.52 16.93 -1.70
C ALA A 262 -1.75 18.46 -1.75
N GLU A 263 -2.15 19.00 -2.91
CA GLU A 263 -2.53 20.42 -3.08
C GLU A 263 -3.74 20.79 -2.22
N GLY A 264 -4.73 19.90 -2.14
CA GLY A 264 -5.92 20.12 -1.35
C GLY A 264 -5.63 20.19 0.16
N ILE A 265 -4.70 19.35 0.67
CA ILE A 265 -4.22 19.44 2.05
C ILE A 265 -3.54 20.80 2.28
N GLU A 266 -2.66 21.24 1.38
CA GLU A 266 -2.03 22.56 1.48
C GLU A 266 -3.05 23.71 1.46
N ASN A 267 -4.06 23.62 0.61
CA ASN A 267 -5.13 24.63 0.53
C ASN A 267 -5.97 24.67 1.81
N TYR A 268 -6.26 23.50 2.41
CA TYR A 268 -6.91 23.42 3.70
C TYR A 268 -6.07 24.09 4.80
N MET A 269 -4.78 23.79 4.86
CA MET A 269 -3.85 24.39 5.81
C MET A 269 -3.78 25.93 5.65
N LYS A 270 -3.73 26.44 4.39
CA LYS A 270 -3.78 27.89 4.10
C LYS A 270 -5.06 28.51 4.61
N LYS A 271 -6.21 27.91 4.30
CA LYS A 271 -7.55 28.39 4.70
C LYS A 271 -7.70 28.53 6.21
N TYR A 272 -7.18 27.56 6.96
CA TYR A 272 -7.33 27.49 8.42
C TYR A 272 -6.09 27.99 9.17
N GLN A 273 -5.11 28.60 8.47
CA GLN A 273 -3.88 29.17 9.04
C GLN A 273 -3.07 28.14 9.86
N ILE A 274 -2.98 26.93 9.35
CA ILE A 274 -2.20 25.83 9.93
C ILE A 274 -0.81 25.84 9.30
N ASP A 275 0.22 26.03 10.11
CA ASP A 275 1.59 26.14 9.64
C ASP A 275 2.30 24.80 9.48
N ASP A 276 1.84 23.77 10.20
CA ASP A 276 2.42 22.42 10.21
C ASP A 276 1.32 21.36 10.14
N VAL A 277 1.41 20.45 9.16
CA VAL A 277 0.45 19.35 8.96
C VAL A 277 0.40 18.40 10.16
N ASN A 278 1.47 18.30 10.92
CA ASN A 278 1.51 17.47 12.13
C ASN A 278 0.51 17.95 13.20
N GLN A 279 0.04 19.20 13.14
CA GLN A 279 -1.03 19.71 14.03
C GLN A 279 -2.40 19.07 13.70
N LEU A 280 -2.57 18.53 12.49
CA LEU A 280 -3.80 17.84 12.08
C LEU A 280 -3.81 16.37 12.55
N ILE A 281 -2.64 15.75 12.72
CA ILE A 281 -2.54 14.32 13.04
C ILE A 281 -3.12 14.05 14.43
N GLY A 282 -4.24 13.26 14.46
CA GLY A 282 -4.90 12.90 15.72
C GLY A 282 -5.56 14.06 16.46
N CYS A 283 -5.90 15.15 15.77
CA CYS A 283 -6.51 16.32 16.43
C CYS A 283 -7.99 16.14 16.81
N VAL A 284 -8.67 15.12 16.28
CA VAL A 284 -10.06 14.77 16.66
C VAL A 284 -10.03 13.98 17.96
N LYS A 285 -10.79 14.47 18.95
CA LYS A 285 -10.95 13.86 20.29
C LYS A 285 -12.20 13.00 20.37
#